data_dbd218e8b2d6b13d3876d70d9bfddafe
#
_entry.id   dbd218e8b2d6b13d3876d70d9bfddafe
#
_cell.length_a   1.000
_cell.length_b   1.000
_cell.length_c   1.000
_cell.angle_alpha   90.00
_cell.angle_beta   90.00
_cell.angle_gamma   90.00
#
_symmetry.space_group_name_H-M   'P 1'
#
loop_
_entity.id
_entity.type
_entity.pdbx_description
1 polymer ?
#
loop_
_entity_poly.entity_id
_entity_poly.type
_entity_poly.pdbx_seq_one_letter_code
_entity_poly.pdbx_strand_id
1 'polypeptide(L)'
;IIDGPENPVGIAKDLRSHALKNGVIEQLDEYNKIYIPNDENEVTIVVVDHLGLLKTTKELTTKKQTIDKMSDELRYARDFYGYTIVAVQQFNRDISNPIRIKNGDVEPQLEDFKESSVPQEDADVVLALFDPMRYKVSDPSGYNLDKLIDEFGGKYFRSLRLIKNSYGEDDVRIGLGFLGQVGMFKELPK
;
A
#
# COMPACT_ATOMS: atom_id res chain seq x y z
N ILE A 1 -17.65 4.77 4.93
CA ILE A 1 -16.37 5.37 5.36
C ILE A 1 -16.34 5.27 6.88
N ILE A 2 -15.26 4.70 7.42
CA ILE A 2 -14.96 4.70 8.84
C ILE A 2 -13.97 5.84 9.06
N ASP A 3 -14.40 6.89 9.76
CA ASP A 3 -13.56 8.04 10.03
C ASP A 3 -13.00 7.95 11.46
N GLY A 4 -11.70 8.05 11.58
CA GLY A 4 -10.97 8.01 12.83
C GLY A 4 -10.11 6.76 13.02
N PRO A 5 -9.12 6.86 13.91
CA PRO A 5 -8.18 5.76 14.14
C PRO A 5 -8.87 4.59 14.86
N GLU A 6 -8.79 3.43 14.27
CA GLU A 6 -9.39 2.17 14.74
C GLU A 6 -8.28 1.14 15.04
N ASN A 7 -8.61 0.05 15.69
CA ASN A 7 -7.71 -1.07 15.95
C ASN A 7 -8.04 -2.26 15.04
N PRO A 8 -7.13 -3.25 14.88
CA PRO A 8 -7.35 -4.38 13.98
C PRO A 8 -8.64 -5.18 14.26
N VAL A 9 -9.01 -5.32 15.53
CA VAL A 9 -10.21 -6.08 15.92
C VAL A 9 -11.49 -5.35 15.50
N GLY A 10 -11.52 -4.02 15.66
CA GLY A 10 -12.65 -3.20 15.21
C GLY A 10 -12.82 -3.28 13.69
N ILE A 11 -11.73 -3.10 12.94
CA ILE A 11 -11.74 -3.19 11.47
C ILE A 11 -12.18 -4.60 11.02
N ALA A 12 -11.62 -5.65 11.60
CA ALA A 12 -12.03 -7.03 11.29
C ALA A 12 -13.53 -7.28 11.51
N LYS A 13 -14.08 -6.72 12.61
CA LYS A 13 -15.53 -6.78 12.88
C LYS A 13 -16.34 -6.06 11.81
N ASP A 14 -15.87 -4.90 11.35
CA ASP A 14 -16.57 -4.13 10.32
C ASP A 14 -16.50 -4.84 8.97
N LEU A 15 -15.36 -5.41 8.59
CA LEU A 15 -15.21 -6.22 7.38
C LEU A 15 -16.15 -7.42 7.39
N ARG A 16 -16.20 -8.14 8.53
CA ARG A 16 -17.14 -9.25 8.72
C ARG A 16 -18.60 -8.80 8.65
N SER A 17 -18.93 -7.68 9.28
CA SER A 17 -20.30 -7.14 9.26
C SER A 17 -20.72 -6.77 7.84
N HIS A 18 -19.81 -6.20 7.05
CA HIS A 18 -20.03 -5.91 5.64
C HIS A 18 -20.26 -7.20 4.85
N ALA A 19 -19.43 -8.22 5.03
CA ALA A 19 -19.58 -9.51 4.37
C ALA A 19 -20.94 -10.16 4.66
N LEU A 20 -21.38 -10.16 5.93
CA LEU A 20 -22.67 -10.75 6.32
C LEU A 20 -23.90 -9.97 5.84
N LYS A 21 -23.74 -8.71 5.45
CA LYS A 21 -24.80 -7.93 4.78
C LYS A 21 -24.91 -8.26 3.29
N ASN A 22 -23.77 -8.61 2.67
CA ASN A 22 -23.65 -8.82 1.23
C ASN A 22 -23.45 -10.29 0.85
N GLY A 23 -23.65 -11.22 1.79
CA GLY A 23 -23.51 -12.65 1.54
C GLY A 23 -23.77 -13.48 2.78
N VAL A 24 -23.54 -14.77 2.68
CA VAL A 24 -23.69 -15.74 3.75
C VAL A 24 -22.41 -16.54 3.95
N ILE A 25 -22.18 -16.96 5.20
CA ILE A 25 -21.12 -17.92 5.52
C ILE A 25 -21.80 -19.28 5.71
N GLU A 26 -21.46 -20.23 4.84
CA GLU A 26 -21.98 -21.59 4.89
C GLU A 26 -20.94 -22.53 5.50
N GLN A 27 -21.35 -23.36 6.44
CA GLN A 27 -20.53 -24.42 7.02
C GLN A 27 -20.61 -25.65 6.12
N LEU A 28 -19.50 -26.08 5.53
CA LEU A 28 -19.44 -27.27 4.67
C LEU A 28 -19.26 -28.54 5.48
N ASP A 29 -18.40 -28.50 6.51
CA ASP A 29 -18.15 -29.60 7.46
C ASP A 29 -17.66 -29.05 8.81
N GLU A 30 -17.20 -29.92 9.71
CA GLU A 30 -16.74 -29.53 11.05
C GLU A 30 -15.64 -28.46 11.04
N TYR A 31 -14.77 -28.42 9.99
CA TYR A 31 -13.57 -27.58 9.92
C TYR A 31 -13.64 -26.52 8.81
N ASN A 32 -14.45 -26.75 7.78
CA ASN A 32 -14.47 -25.95 6.57
C ASN A 32 -15.75 -25.11 6.44
N LYS A 33 -15.55 -23.86 6.10
CA LYS A 33 -16.61 -22.90 5.78
C LYS A 33 -16.25 -22.12 4.53
N ILE A 34 -17.25 -21.64 3.81
CA ILE A 34 -17.10 -20.77 2.65
C ILE A 34 -17.95 -19.51 2.82
N TYR A 35 -17.54 -18.45 2.14
CA TYR A 35 -18.35 -17.26 1.97
C TYR A 35 -18.99 -17.28 0.59
N ILE A 36 -20.28 -17.03 0.52
CA ILE A 36 -21.05 -16.94 -0.73
C ILE A 36 -21.63 -15.52 -0.80
N PRO A 37 -21.14 -14.68 -1.75
CA PRO A 37 -21.69 -13.34 -1.94
C PRO A 37 -23.10 -13.38 -2.53
N ASN A 38 -23.94 -12.39 -2.22
CA ASN A 38 -25.27 -12.24 -2.81
C ASN A 38 -25.21 -11.92 -4.30
N ASP A 39 -24.15 -11.23 -4.75
CA ASP A 39 -23.85 -10.94 -6.15
C ASP A 39 -22.38 -11.30 -6.43
N GLU A 40 -22.15 -12.30 -7.26
CA GLU A 40 -20.81 -12.76 -7.66
C GLU A 40 -20.04 -11.74 -8.50
N ASN A 41 -20.72 -10.75 -9.08
CA ASN A 41 -20.10 -9.70 -9.89
C ASN A 41 -19.75 -8.45 -9.06
N GLU A 42 -20.15 -8.40 -7.79
CA GLU A 42 -19.81 -7.27 -6.92
C GLU A 42 -18.36 -7.36 -6.44
N VAL A 43 -17.59 -6.30 -6.70
CA VAL A 43 -16.21 -6.18 -6.23
C VAL A 43 -16.15 -5.25 -5.03
N THR A 44 -15.80 -5.78 -3.87
CA THR A 44 -15.56 -4.98 -2.67
C THR A 44 -14.08 -4.58 -2.57
N ILE A 45 -13.80 -3.26 -2.61
CA ILE A 45 -12.46 -2.71 -2.39
C ILE A 45 -12.37 -2.12 -0.99
N VAL A 46 -11.40 -2.60 -0.22
CA VAL A 46 -11.09 -2.13 1.13
C VAL A 46 -9.84 -1.27 1.09
N VAL A 47 -9.93 0.00 1.47
CA VAL A 47 -8.78 0.91 1.53
C VAL A 47 -8.47 1.25 2.98
N VAL A 48 -7.22 1.00 3.41
CA VAL A 48 -6.70 1.36 4.74
C VAL A 48 -5.64 2.45 4.58
N ASP A 49 -6.00 3.69 4.90
CA ASP A 49 -5.09 4.84 4.80
C ASP A 49 -4.90 5.51 6.18
N HIS A 50 -3.78 5.24 6.83
CA HIS A 50 -2.70 4.29 6.55
C HIS A 50 -2.45 3.42 7.79
N LEU A 51 -1.73 2.29 7.61
CA LEU A 51 -1.48 1.31 8.68
C LEU A 51 -0.83 1.91 9.94
N GLY A 52 -0.01 2.94 9.79
CA GLY A 52 0.64 3.65 10.91
C GLY A 52 -0.33 4.39 11.85
N LEU A 53 -1.58 4.63 11.46
CA LEU A 53 -2.61 5.26 12.31
C LEU A 53 -3.37 4.28 13.20
N LEU A 54 -3.25 2.97 12.97
CA LEU A 54 -3.92 1.96 13.78
C LEU A 54 -3.61 2.12 15.27
N LYS A 55 -4.63 1.98 16.09
CA LYS A 55 -4.49 2.02 17.56
C LYS A 55 -3.96 0.69 18.10
N THR A 56 -3.02 0.78 19.03
CA THR A 56 -2.62 -0.34 19.88
C THR A 56 -3.74 -0.72 20.84
N THR A 57 -3.72 -1.95 21.32
CA THR A 57 -4.66 -2.46 22.36
C THR A 57 -3.86 -2.94 23.56
N LYS A 58 -4.55 -3.47 24.56
CA LYS A 58 -3.89 -4.07 25.74
C LYS A 58 -3.12 -5.34 25.37
N GLU A 59 -3.58 -6.09 24.37
CA GLU A 59 -2.94 -7.31 23.86
C GLU A 59 -1.89 -7.01 22.78
N LEU A 60 -2.08 -5.95 21.99
CA LEU A 60 -1.20 -5.50 20.91
C LEU A 60 -0.52 -4.19 21.33
N THR A 61 0.52 -4.31 22.15
CA THR A 61 1.13 -3.16 22.84
C THR A 61 2.10 -2.35 21.96
N THR A 62 2.57 -2.91 20.85
CA THR A 62 3.48 -2.23 19.93
C THR A 62 2.83 -1.97 18.57
N LYS A 63 3.32 -0.95 17.86
CA LYS A 63 2.89 -0.67 16.48
C LYS A 63 3.13 -1.86 15.56
N LYS A 64 4.29 -2.50 15.69
CA LYS A 64 4.62 -3.69 14.92
C LYS A 64 3.56 -4.77 15.09
N GLN A 65 3.27 -5.19 16.32
CA GLN A 65 2.24 -6.19 16.61
C GLN A 65 0.87 -5.81 16.06
N THR A 66 0.50 -4.52 16.15
CA THR A 66 -0.76 -4.01 15.64
C THR A 66 -0.84 -4.10 14.11
N ILE A 67 0.23 -3.75 13.41
CA ILE A 67 0.31 -3.82 11.95
C ILE A 67 0.34 -5.28 11.48
N ASP A 68 1.11 -6.15 12.14
CA ASP A 68 1.17 -7.57 11.85
C ASP A 68 -0.23 -8.21 11.97
N LYS A 69 -0.93 -7.92 13.08
CA LYS A 69 -2.31 -8.39 13.27
C LYS A 69 -3.27 -7.85 12.21
N MET A 70 -3.13 -6.57 11.83
CA MET A 70 -3.96 -6.00 10.77
C MET A 70 -3.71 -6.68 9.42
N SER A 71 -2.44 -6.99 9.11
CA SER A 71 -2.09 -7.73 7.89
C SER A 71 -2.78 -9.08 7.84
N ASP A 72 -2.76 -9.84 8.95
CA ASP A 72 -3.48 -11.11 9.06
C ASP A 72 -4.99 -10.95 8.78
N GLU A 73 -5.63 -9.92 9.35
CA GLU A 73 -7.07 -9.68 9.16
C GLU A 73 -7.40 -9.27 7.72
N LEU A 74 -6.55 -8.46 7.11
CA LEU A 74 -6.72 -8.05 5.71
C LEU A 74 -6.51 -9.23 4.76
N ARG A 75 -5.48 -10.06 5.01
CA ARG A 75 -5.25 -11.30 4.26
C ARG A 75 -6.44 -12.25 4.39
N TYR A 76 -6.97 -12.44 5.61
CA TYR A 76 -8.17 -13.23 5.82
C TYR A 76 -9.37 -12.67 5.02
N ALA A 77 -9.57 -11.37 5.00
CA ALA A 77 -10.65 -10.74 4.24
C ALA A 77 -10.49 -10.94 2.73
N ARG A 78 -9.25 -10.86 2.21
CA ARG A 78 -8.93 -11.19 0.82
C ARG A 78 -9.25 -12.65 0.50
N ASP A 79 -8.69 -13.57 1.29
CA ASP A 79 -8.72 -15.00 0.99
C ASP A 79 -10.09 -15.63 1.24
N PHE A 80 -10.82 -15.13 2.25
CA PHE A 80 -12.11 -15.72 2.66
C PHE A 80 -13.33 -14.99 2.09
N TYR A 81 -13.32 -13.65 2.07
CA TYR A 81 -14.45 -12.87 1.52
C TYR A 81 -14.26 -12.47 0.06
N GLY A 82 -13.09 -12.67 -0.53
CA GLY A 82 -12.79 -12.25 -1.90
C GLY A 82 -12.59 -10.74 -2.05
N TYR A 83 -12.24 -10.03 -0.97
CA TYR A 83 -12.06 -8.58 -1.01
C TYR A 83 -10.76 -8.16 -1.68
N THR A 84 -10.79 -7.08 -2.44
CA THR A 84 -9.57 -6.42 -2.95
C THR A 84 -9.06 -5.45 -1.91
N ILE A 85 -7.85 -5.67 -1.41
CA ILE A 85 -7.26 -4.88 -0.32
C ILE A 85 -6.25 -3.87 -0.88
N VAL A 86 -6.38 -2.61 -0.47
CA VAL A 86 -5.40 -1.54 -0.71
C VAL A 86 -4.96 -1.00 0.64
N ALA A 87 -3.76 -1.38 1.08
CA ALA A 87 -3.18 -0.92 2.33
C ALA A 87 -2.07 0.11 2.06
N VAL A 88 -2.20 1.30 2.64
CA VAL A 88 -1.20 2.36 2.53
C VAL A 88 -0.24 2.28 3.72
N GLN A 89 1.07 2.34 3.44
CA GLN A 89 2.11 2.35 4.46
C GLN A 89 3.16 3.42 4.14
N GLN A 90 3.71 4.04 5.17
CA GLN A 90 4.76 5.05 5.02
C GLN A 90 6.14 4.40 4.97
N PHE A 91 7.07 5.05 4.27
CA PHE A 91 8.48 4.68 4.35
C PHE A 91 9.09 5.08 5.69
N ASN A 92 10.11 4.36 6.13
CA ASN A 92 10.94 4.74 7.25
C ASN A 92 11.85 5.93 6.88
N ARG A 93 12.52 6.51 7.88
CA ARG A 93 13.41 7.66 7.66
C ARG A 93 14.76 7.28 7.04
N ASP A 94 15.10 5.99 7.00
CA ASP A 94 16.38 5.52 6.47
C ASP A 94 16.50 5.74 4.97
N ILE A 95 15.38 5.87 4.27
CA ILE A 95 15.36 6.31 2.87
C ILE A 95 16.06 7.68 2.68
N SER A 96 16.09 8.52 3.73
CA SER A 96 16.74 9.83 3.76
C SER A 96 18.17 9.79 4.32
N ASN A 97 18.78 8.61 4.49
CA ASN A 97 20.13 8.46 5.00
C ASN A 97 21.15 9.16 4.07
N PRO A 98 22.01 10.04 4.60
CA PRO A 98 23.00 10.76 3.78
C PRO A 98 23.92 9.87 2.96
N ILE A 99 24.24 8.67 3.45
CA ILE A 99 25.07 7.69 2.71
C ILE A 99 24.31 7.18 1.48
N ARG A 100 23.04 6.84 1.62
CA ARG A 100 22.20 6.41 0.49
C ARG A 100 22.04 7.53 -0.54
N ILE A 101 21.81 8.76 -0.08
CA ILE A 101 21.72 9.94 -0.97
C ILE A 101 23.04 10.15 -1.72
N LYS A 102 24.18 10.07 -1.03
CA LYS A 102 25.50 10.21 -1.65
C LYS A 102 25.79 9.14 -2.69
N ASN A 103 25.32 7.93 -2.45
CA ASN A 103 25.52 6.78 -3.35
C ASN A 103 24.50 6.76 -4.50
N GLY A 104 23.48 7.63 -4.50
CA GLY A 104 22.37 7.59 -5.44
C GLY A 104 21.35 6.46 -5.18
N ASP A 105 21.45 5.75 -4.04
CA ASP A 105 20.61 4.61 -3.67
C ASP A 105 19.43 5.06 -2.81
N VAL A 106 18.60 5.93 -3.38
CA VAL A 106 17.43 6.51 -2.67
C VAL A 106 16.09 5.98 -3.18
N GLU A 107 16.10 5.11 -4.15
CA GLU A 107 14.85 4.47 -4.59
C GLU A 107 14.30 3.56 -3.50
N PRO A 108 12.97 3.58 -3.25
CA PRO A 108 12.34 2.73 -2.25
C PRO A 108 12.55 1.24 -2.53
N GLN A 109 12.83 0.50 -1.47
CA GLN A 109 12.97 -0.97 -1.45
C GLN A 109 11.98 -1.56 -0.43
N LEU A 110 11.83 -2.89 -0.40
CA LEU A 110 10.90 -3.55 0.54
C LEU A 110 11.24 -3.26 2.00
N GLU A 111 12.53 -3.11 2.31
CA GLU A 111 13.06 -2.83 3.66
C GLU A 111 12.79 -1.39 4.13
N ASP A 112 12.39 -0.50 3.22
CA ASP A 112 12.14 0.89 3.53
C ASP A 112 10.74 1.15 4.13
N PHE A 113 9.87 0.17 4.15
CA PHE A 113 8.57 0.34 4.78
C PHE A 113 8.68 0.38 6.30
N LYS A 114 7.91 1.29 6.89
CA LYS A 114 7.98 1.61 8.30
C LYS A 114 7.25 0.56 9.16
N GLU A 115 7.80 0.28 10.35
CA GLU A 115 7.22 -0.48 11.46
C GLU A 115 7.21 -2.02 11.26
N SER A 116 6.78 -2.55 10.12
CA SER A 116 6.70 -4.00 9.88
C SER A 116 6.89 -4.36 8.41
N SER A 117 7.52 -5.52 8.13
CA SER A 117 7.64 -6.13 6.80
C SER A 117 6.46 -7.05 6.44
N VAL A 118 5.64 -7.45 7.43
CA VAL A 118 4.56 -8.44 7.20
C VAL A 118 3.57 -8.01 6.13
N PRO A 119 3.09 -6.74 6.07
CA PRO A 119 2.18 -6.33 5.00
C PRO A 119 2.76 -6.48 3.59
N GLN A 120 4.08 -6.26 3.39
CA GLN A 120 4.73 -6.44 2.09
C GLN A 120 4.90 -7.92 1.74
N GLU A 121 5.10 -8.77 2.74
CA GLU A 121 5.18 -10.23 2.56
C GLU A 121 3.83 -10.79 2.15
N ASP A 122 2.74 -10.34 2.79
CA ASP A 122 1.35 -10.76 2.52
C ASP A 122 0.75 -10.17 1.24
N ALA A 123 1.25 -9.01 0.79
CA ALA A 123 0.73 -8.34 -0.41
C ALA A 123 1.12 -9.08 -1.70
N ASP A 124 0.21 -9.19 -2.64
CA ASP A 124 0.47 -9.72 -3.98
C ASP A 124 1.22 -8.71 -4.85
N VAL A 125 0.93 -7.42 -4.64
CA VAL A 125 1.54 -6.31 -5.39
C VAL A 125 1.99 -5.24 -4.40
N VAL A 126 3.24 -4.75 -4.54
CA VAL A 126 3.79 -3.64 -3.76
C VAL A 126 4.21 -2.52 -4.69
N LEU A 127 3.56 -1.37 -4.54
CA LEU A 127 3.83 -0.14 -5.28
C LEU A 127 4.45 0.91 -4.36
N ALA A 128 5.53 1.54 -4.80
CA ALA A 128 6.16 2.66 -4.10
C ALA A 128 6.04 3.94 -4.91
N LEU A 129 5.31 4.92 -4.36
CA LEU A 129 5.25 6.27 -4.92
C LEU A 129 6.33 7.13 -4.25
N PHE A 130 7.23 7.68 -5.05
CA PHE A 130 8.43 8.34 -4.57
C PHE A 130 8.67 9.69 -5.25
N ASP A 131 9.24 10.64 -4.51
CA ASP A 131 9.66 11.96 -5.02
C ASP A 131 11.19 12.02 -5.10
N PRO A 132 11.82 11.67 -6.22
CA PRO A 132 13.27 11.66 -6.36
C PRO A 132 13.88 13.07 -6.32
N MET A 133 13.13 14.08 -6.69
CA MET A 133 13.58 15.46 -6.70
C MET A 133 13.88 16.00 -5.30
N ARG A 134 13.16 15.49 -4.29
CA ARG A 134 13.41 15.79 -2.88
C ARG A 134 14.83 15.41 -2.45
N TYR A 135 15.43 14.43 -3.12
CA TYR A 135 16.75 13.88 -2.82
C TYR A 135 17.82 14.28 -3.85
N LYS A 136 17.47 15.19 -4.77
CA LYS A 136 18.38 15.67 -5.83
C LYS A 136 18.93 14.55 -6.72
N VAL A 137 18.13 13.56 -7.01
CA VAL A 137 18.47 12.50 -7.97
C VAL A 137 18.31 13.09 -9.36
N SER A 138 19.37 13.07 -10.16
CA SER A 138 19.43 13.75 -11.47
C SER A 138 18.76 12.99 -12.62
N ASP A 139 18.71 11.67 -12.53
CA ASP A 139 18.16 10.84 -13.62
C ASP A 139 17.42 9.60 -13.05
N PRO A 140 16.26 9.80 -12.40
CA PRO A 140 15.52 8.67 -11.90
C PRO A 140 14.88 7.92 -13.07
N SER A 141 15.30 6.66 -13.24
CA SER A 141 14.67 5.71 -14.18
C SER A 141 14.74 6.13 -15.66
N GLY A 142 15.75 6.91 -16.04
CA GLY A 142 15.97 7.35 -17.43
C GLY A 142 15.13 8.57 -17.86
N TYR A 143 14.54 9.30 -16.91
CA TYR A 143 13.85 10.56 -17.18
C TYR A 143 14.78 11.75 -16.98
N ASN A 144 14.87 12.63 -17.98
CA ASN A 144 15.62 13.88 -17.88
C ASN A 144 14.87 14.88 -17.00
N LEU A 145 15.21 14.91 -15.70
CA LEU A 145 14.53 15.78 -14.73
C LEU A 145 14.76 17.26 -14.98
N ASP A 146 15.93 17.67 -15.45
CA ASP A 146 16.23 19.09 -15.70
C ASP A 146 15.25 19.64 -16.75
N LYS A 147 15.02 18.90 -17.83
CA LYS A 147 14.03 19.27 -18.84
C LYS A 147 12.60 19.33 -18.27
N LEU A 148 12.24 18.36 -17.42
CA LEU A 148 10.91 18.34 -16.79
C LEU A 148 10.74 19.47 -15.77
N ILE A 149 11.80 19.87 -15.06
CA ILE A 149 11.80 21.02 -14.16
C ILE A 149 11.56 22.31 -14.93
N ASP A 150 12.27 22.49 -16.05
CA ASP A 150 12.15 23.69 -16.89
C ASP A 150 10.76 23.81 -17.50
N GLU A 151 10.16 22.69 -17.91
CA GLU A 151 8.86 22.68 -18.58
C GLU A 151 7.67 22.75 -17.61
N PHE A 152 7.74 22.04 -16.44
CA PHE A 152 6.59 21.85 -15.55
C PHE A 152 6.83 22.27 -14.09
N GLY A 153 8.06 22.66 -13.76
CA GLY A 153 8.45 23.02 -12.38
C GLY A 153 8.87 21.85 -11.50
N GLY A 154 9.70 22.18 -10.51
CA GLY A 154 10.44 21.19 -9.69
C GLY A 154 9.63 20.22 -8.82
N LYS A 155 8.30 20.31 -8.76
CA LYS A 155 7.45 19.38 -7.96
C LYS A 155 6.58 18.49 -8.84
N TYR A 156 6.80 18.52 -10.13
CA TYR A 156 5.93 17.83 -11.09
C TYR A 156 6.18 16.32 -11.16
N PHE A 157 7.45 15.89 -11.08
CA PHE A 157 7.80 14.49 -11.28
C PHE A 157 7.57 13.63 -10.03
N ARG A 158 7.05 12.42 -10.24
CA ARG A 158 7.02 11.33 -9.26
C ARG A 158 7.45 10.03 -9.93
N SER A 159 8.16 9.17 -9.21
CA SER A 159 8.45 7.81 -9.63
C SER A 159 7.48 6.85 -8.96
N LEU A 160 6.85 6.01 -9.74
CA LEU A 160 6.10 4.86 -9.27
C LEU A 160 6.91 3.61 -9.57
N ARG A 161 7.32 2.89 -8.54
CA ARG A 161 8.05 1.63 -8.67
C ARG A 161 7.16 0.47 -8.27
N LEU A 162 7.07 -0.54 -9.12
CA LEU A 162 6.49 -1.84 -8.82
C LEU A 162 7.59 -2.70 -8.21
N ILE A 163 7.61 -2.82 -6.87
CA ILE A 163 8.69 -3.50 -6.13
C ILE A 163 8.45 -5.00 -6.06
N LYS A 164 7.17 -5.41 -5.96
CA LYS A 164 6.75 -6.81 -5.90
C LYS A 164 5.52 -7.00 -6.77
N ASN A 165 5.52 -8.10 -7.53
CA ASN A 165 4.37 -8.51 -8.31
C ASN A 165 4.29 -10.04 -8.37
N SER A 166 3.34 -10.64 -7.66
CA SER A 166 3.13 -12.10 -7.66
C SER A 166 2.56 -12.64 -8.98
N TYR A 167 2.13 -11.78 -9.88
CA TYR A 167 1.45 -12.16 -11.13
C TYR A 167 2.29 -11.97 -12.40
N GLY A 168 3.49 -11.40 -12.29
CA GLY A 168 4.33 -11.13 -13.47
C GLY A 168 5.63 -10.43 -13.13
N GLU A 169 6.14 -9.63 -14.05
CA GLU A 169 7.39 -8.88 -13.86
C GLU A 169 7.28 -7.89 -12.71
N ASP A 170 8.34 -7.74 -11.95
CA ASP A 170 8.54 -6.75 -10.93
C ASP A 170 9.67 -5.77 -11.31
N ASP A 171 10.06 -4.90 -10.38
CA ASP A 171 11.09 -3.86 -10.57
C ASP A 171 10.82 -2.90 -11.75
N VAL A 172 9.56 -2.74 -12.11
CA VAL A 172 9.13 -1.79 -13.16
C VAL A 172 9.09 -0.37 -12.58
N ARG A 173 9.59 0.60 -13.35
CA ARG A 173 9.59 2.03 -12.98
C ARG A 173 8.80 2.84 -13.98
N ILE A 174 7.85 3.63 -13.48
CA ILE A 174 6.98 4.49 -14.27
C ILE A 174 7.16 5.93 -13.78
N GLY A 175 7.49 6.83 -14.70
CA GLY A 175 7.49 8.27 -14.42
C GLY A 175 6.09 8.84 -14.49
N LEU A 176 5.71 9.60 -13.47
CA LEU A 176 4.41 10.26 -13.37
C LEU A 176 4.59 11.78 -13.27
N GLY A 177 3.82 12.53 -14.03
CA GLY A 177 3.59 13.94 -13.80
C GLY A 177 2.51 14.11 -12.72
N PHE A 178 2.80 14.88 -11.66
CA PHE A 178 1.88 15.13 -10.56
C PHE A 178 1.39 16.58 -10.55
N LEU A 179 0.12 16.77 -10.77
CA LEU A 179 -0.56 18.05 -10.66
C LEU A 179 -1.17 18.19 -9.27
N GLY A 180 -0.36 18.66 -8.31
CA GLY A 180 -0.75 18.71 -6.89
C GLY A 180 -1.96 19.59 -6.58
N GLN A 181 -2.27 20.57 -7.43
CA GLN A 181 -3.43 21.46 -7.28
C GLN A 181 -4.77 20.71 -7.39
N VAL A 182 -4.80 19.66 -8.18
CA VAL A 182 -5.99 18.84 -8.45
C VAL A 182 -5.83 17.37 -8.06
N GLY A 183 -4.69 17.00 -7.45
CA GLY A 183 -4.41 15.64 -7.03
C GLY A 183 -4.30 14.62 -8.17
N MET A 184 -3.93 15.07 -9.38
CA MET A 184 -3.95 14.23 -10.57
C MET A 184 -2.56 13.76 -10.96
N PHE A 185 -2.46 12.49 -11.35
CA PHE A 185 -1.27 11.90 -11.94
C PHE A 185 -1.46 11.63 -13.43
N LYS A 186 -0.39 11.80 -14.20
CA LYS A 186 -0.34 11.48 -15.63
C LYS A 186 0.97 10.73 -15.90
N GLU A 187 0.88 9.59 -16.56
CA GLU A 187 2.07 8.87 -17.03
C GLU A 187 2.87 9.73 -18.03
N LEU A 188 4.17 9.72 -17.85
CA LEU A 188 5.13 10.44 -18.72
C LEU A 188 5.74 9.45 -19.70
N PRO A 189 5.85 9.80 -20.98
CA PRO A 189 6.61 9.02 -21.95
C PRO A 189 8.10 9.04 -21.57
N LYS A 190 8.78 7.91 -21.76
CA LYS A 190 10.25 7.81 -21.68
C LYS A 190 10.89 8.45 -22.90
#